data_92a28dfabd54be16e7bacc92e1be98c9
#
_entry.id   92a28dfabd54be16e7bacc92e1be98c9
#
_cell.length_a   1.000
_cell.length_b   1.000
_cell.length_c   1.000
_cell.angle_alpha   90.00
_cell.angle_beta   90.00
_cell.angle_gamma   90.00
#
_symmetry.space_group_name_H-M   'P 1'
#
loop_
_entity.id
_entity.type
_entity.pdbx_description
1 polymer ?
#
loop_
_entity_poly.entity_id
_entity_poly.type
_entity_poly.pdbx_seq_one_letter_code
_entity_poly.pdbx_strand_id
1 'polypeptide(L)'
;QINTNNFQIIYPVSFETEAQRVANTLQKVIVEVSKSLNKHPKKISIILQNQSVVSNGFVTLGPRRSEFYTTPAQEFDSQDWLNSLAVHELRHVVQFDKLSGRFSGVPFIETYLGAILNLEVPSWVWEGDAVGAETALTTTGRGRLPSFELAFRTNTLSGIRYSYVKNYLGSMKDMTPGYYPLGFFMTTKLRRDYGTGILDSIMTHVKKNPFRPYNLSRSSKKYTKMNTRQLHD
;
A
#
# COMPACT_ATOMS: atom_id res chain seq x y z
N GLN A 1 -1.55 -19.59 18.12
CA GLN A 1 -0.99 -18.26 17.83
C GLN A 1 0.52 -18.25 17.88
N ILE A 2 1.15 -17.38 17.09
CA ILE A 2 2.59 -17.12 17.09
C ILE A 2 2.82 -15.71 17.59
N ASN A 3 3.72 -15.53 18.57
CA ASN A 3 4.09 -14.21 19.09
C ASN A 3 5.56 -13.92 18.79
N THR A 4 5.80 -12.77 18.19
CA THR A 4 7.14 -12.21 17.94
C THR A 4 7.24 -10.80 18.55
N ASN A 5 8.38 -10.17 18.45
CA ASN A 5 8.54 -8.78 18.91
C ASN A 5 7.63 -7.81 18.14
N ASN A 6 7.40 -8.06 16.86
CA ASN A 6 6.69 -7.15 15.96
C ASN A 6 5.26 -7.59 15.64
N PHE A 7 4.94 -8.89 15.79
CA PHE A 7 3.68 -9.45 15.32
C PHE A 7 3.08 -10.42 16.34
N GLN A 8 1.74 -10.45 16.38
CA GLN A 8 0.97 -11.54 16.95
C GLN A 8 0.14 -12.14 15.82
N ILE A 9 0.40 -13.39 15.43
CA ILE A 9 -0.31 -14.06 14.36
C ILE A 9 -1.33 -15.01 14.96
N ILE A 10 -2.60 -14.82 14.61
CA ILE A 10 -3.74 -15.60 15.07
C ILE A 10 -4.23 -16.39 13.86
N TYR A 11 -4.38 -17.71 14.01
CA TYR A 11 -4.72 -18.59 12.90
C TYR A 11 -5.51 -19.81 13.36
N PRO A 12 -6.31 -20.44 12.49
CA PRO A 12 -6.91 -21.74 12.73
C PRO A 12 -5.85 -22.84 12.86
N VAL A 13 -6.07 -23.83 13.71
CA VAL A 13 -5.08 -24.91 13.98
C VAL A 13 -4.59 -25.56 12.69
N SER A 14 -5.48 -25.76 11.72
CA SER A 14 -5.14 -26.34 10.41
C SER A 14 -4.20 -25.50 9.55
N PHE A 15 -3.91 -24.25 9.94
CA PHE A 15 -3.06 -23.30 9.20
C PHE A 15 -1.74 -22.97 9.90
N GLU A 16 -1.26 -23.87 10.75
CA GLU A 16 -0.02 -23.61 11.51
C GLU A 16 1.22 -23.45 10.61
N THR A 17 1.35 -24.30 9.60
CA THR A 17 2.48 -24.26 8.63
C THR A 17 2.51 -22.93 7.86
N GLU A 18 1.35 -22.50 7.35
CA GLU A 18 1.20 -21.23 6.63
C GLU A 18 1.44 -20.04 7.55
N ALA A 19 0.93 -20.10 8.78
CA ALA A 19 1.13 -19.07 9.77
C ALA A 19 2.61 -18.90 10.14
N GLN A 20 3.35 -20.02 10.30
CA GLN A 20 4.78 -19.98 10.54
C GLN A 20 5.53 -19.36 9.35
N ARG A 21 5.14 -19.70 8.12
CA ARG A 21 5.72 -19.13 6.91
C ARG A 21 5.46 -17.63 6.82
N VAL A 22 4.22 -17.17 7.09
CA VAL A 22 3.87 -15.75 7.13
C VAL A 22 4.68 -15.02 8.21
N ALA A 23 4.82 -15.61 9.40
CA ALA A 23 5.65 -15.05 10.48
C ALA A 23 7.08 -14.82 10.04
N ASN A 24 7.69 -15.82 9.41
CA ASN A 24 9.07 -15.76 8.92
C ASN A 24 9.24 -14.72 7.81
N THR A 25 8.29 -14.65 6.87
CA THR A 25 8.28 -13.66 5.80
C THR A 25 8.22 -12.25 6.37
N LEU A 26 7.27 -11.97 7.26
CA LEU A 26 7.10 -10.65 7.88
C LEU A 26 8.35 -10.22 8.67
N GLN A 27 8.94 -11.12 9.46
CA GLN A 27 10.16 -10.82 10.22
C GLN A 27 11.35 -10.53 9.31
N LYS A 28 11.45 -11.22 8.19
CA LYS A 28 12.53 -11.02 7.20
C LYS A 28 12.41 -9.67 6.49
N VAL A 29 11.20 -9.25 6.15
CA VAL A 29 10.98 -8.07 5.28
C VAL A 29 10.71 -6.78 6.04
N ILE A 30 10.39 -6.81 7.34
CA ILE A 30 9.95 -5.63 8.10
C ILE A 30 10.93 -4.45 8.01
N VAL A 31 12.22 -4.70 8.05
CA VAL A 31 13.24 -3.64 7.99
C VAL A 31 13.21 -2.97 6.60
N GLU A 32 13.23 -3.77 5.54
CA GLU A 32 13.26 -3.25 4.17
C GLU A 32 11.94 -2.55 3.78
N VAL A 33 10.79 -3.13 4.17
CA VAL A 33 9.47 -2.50 3.96
C VAL A 33 9.37 -1.16 4.66
N SER A 34 10.03 -1.01 5.81
CA SER A 34 10.00 0.21 6.64
C SER A 34 10.93 1.32 6.15
N LYS A 35 12.02 0.95 5.50
CA LYS A 35 13.18 1.81 5.22
C LYS A 35 12.84 3.09 4.45
N SER A 36 12.10 2.98 3.35
CA SER A 36 11.81 4.12 2.48
C SER A 36 10.80 5.12 3.05
N LEU A 37 10.09 4.79 4.14
CA LEU A 37 9.25 5.72 4.91
C LEU A 37 9.87 6.12 6.25
N ASN A 38 11.07 5.66 6.53
CA ASN A 38 11.79 5.93 7.78
C ASN A 38 10.89 5.73 9.02
N LYS A 39 10.16 4.61 9.06
CA LYS A 39 9.21 4.31 10.12
C LYS A 39 9.14 2.82 10.40
N HIS A 40 9.68 2.40 11.54
CA HIS A 40 9.45 1.06 12.06
C HIS A 40 8.06 0.98 12.69
N PRO A 41 7.19 0.02 12.28
CA PRO A 41 5.84 -0.07 12.80
C PRO A 41 5.81 -0.62 14.23
N LYS A 42 4.79 -0.24 15.00
CA LYS A 42 4.49 -0.86 16.29
C LYS A 42 3.94 -2.27 16.08
N LYS A 43 4.01 -3.08 17.12
CA LYS A 43 3.44 -4.44 17.11
C LYS A 43 1.98 -4.43 16.66
N ILE A 44 1.63 -5.39 15.80
CA ILE A 44 0.29 -5.55 15.25
C ILE A 44 -0.16 -7.01 15.30
N SER A 45 -1.47 -7.22 15.50
CA SER A 45 -2.10 -8.52 15.34
C SER A 45 -2.43 -8.78 13.88
N ILE A 46 -2.12 -9.99 13.40
CA ILE A 46 -2.42 -10.46 12.06
C ILE A 46 -3.29 -11.70 12.19
N ILE A 47 -4.44 -11.68 11.56
CA ILE A 47 -5.42 -12.76 11.61
C ILE A 47 -5.45 -13.45 10.25
N LEU A 48 -5.19 -14.75 10.22
CA LEU A 48 -5.34 -15.57 9.02
C LEU A 48 -6.78 -16.09 8.96
N GLN A 49 -7.50 -15.71 7.91
CA GLN A 49 -8.90 -16.07 7.67
C GLN A 49 -8.98 -17.15 6.59
N ASN A 50 -9.58 -18.31 6.92
CA ASN A 50 -9.75 -19.41 5.98
C ASN A 50 -11.22 -19.74 5.66
N GLN A 51 -12.14 -18.86 6.03
CA GLN A 51 -13.59 -19.06 5.86
C GLN A 51 -14.19 -18.15 4.79
N SER A 52 -13.38 -17.69 3.86
CA SER A 52 -13.82 -16.82 2.77
C SER A 52 -13.43 -17.41 1.42
N VAL A 53 -14.24 -17.15 0.41
CA VAL A 53 -13.93 -17.45 -1.00
C VAL A 53 -13.20 -16.29 -1.68
N VAL A 54 -13.02 -15.19 -0.96
CA VAL A 54 -12.37 -13.98 -1.48
C VAL A 54 -10.88 -14.01 -1.17
N SER A 55 -10.06 -13.71 -2.16
CA SER A 55 -8.63 -13.46 -2.01
C SER A 55 -8.42 -11.98 -1.72
N ASN A 56 -8.12 -11.63 -0.47
CA ASN A 56 -7.92 -10.25 -0.06
C ASN A 56 -7.11 -10.15 1.22
N GLY A 57 -6.69 -8.95 1.56
CA GLY A 57 -6.17 -8.57 2.86
C GLY A 57 -6.52 -7.12 3.14
N PHE A 58 -6.44 -6.74 4.41
CA PHE A 58 -6.59 -5.34 4.79
C PHE A 58 -5.94 -5.05 6.14
N VAL A 59 -5.63 -3.80 6.35
CA VAL A 59 -5.20 -3.25 7.64
C VAL A 59 -6.28 -2.32 8.18
N THR A 60 -6.62 -2.47 9.45
CA THR A 60 -7.53 -1.54 10.14
C THR A 60 -6.86 -0.96 11.39
N LEU A 61 -7.23 0.27 11.72
CA LEU A 61 -6.69 0.99 12.87
C LEU A 61 -7.56 0.90 14.12
N GLY A 62 -8.80 0.59 13.95
CA GLY A 62 -9.74 0.50 15.07
C GLY A 62 -10.65 -0.73 15.05
N PRO A 63 -10.33 -1.82 15.76
CA PRO A 63 -9.10 -2.11 16.49
C PRO A 63 -7.94 -2.40 15.55
N ARG A 64 -6.72 -2.07 16.00
CA ARG A 64 -5.49 -2.21 15.20
C ARG A 64 -5.19 -3.67 14.91
N ARG A 65 -5.36 -4.07 13.67
CA ARG A 65 -5.06 -5.42 13.16
C ARG A 65 -4.90 -5.42 11.65
N SER A 66 -4.35 -6.51 11.14
CA SER A 66 -4.42 -6.87 9.74
C SER A 66 -5.10 -8.23 9.59
N GLU A 67 -5.90 -8.42 8.55
CA GLU A 67 -6.52 -9.69 8.23
C GLU A 67 -6.09 -10.15 6.85
N PHE A 68 -5.66 -11.41 6.76
CA PHE A 68 -5.24 -12.05 5.51
C PHE A 68 -6.22 -13.16 5.19
N TYR A 69 -6.91 -13.06 4.08
CA TYR A 69 -7.69 -14.16 3.54
C TYR A 69 -6.77 -15.15 2.85
N THR A 70 -6.80 -16.38 3.31
CA THR A 70 -5.84 -17.42 2.90
C THR A 70 -6.23 -18.10 1.58
N THR A 71 -7.42 -17.80 1.04
CA THR A 71 -7.83 -18.22 -0.29
C THR A 71 -6.86 -17.68 -1.33
N PRO A 72 -6.25 -18.51 -2.18
CA PRO A 72 -5.31 -18.07 -3.20
C PRO A 72 -5.94 -17.08 -4.17
N ALA A 73 -5.11 -16.23 -4.79
CA ALA A 73 -5.54 -15.33 -5.82
C ALA A 73 -6.26 -16.08 -6.95
N GLN A 74 -7.38 -15.53 -7.39
CA GLN A 74 -8.27 -16.17 -8.38
C GLN A 74 -7.93 -15.77 -9.81
N GLU A 75 -6.98 -14.85 -9.98
CA GLU A 75 -6.44 -14.45 -11.28
C GLU A 75 -5.17 -15.25 -11.60
N PHE A 76 -4.71 -15.17 -12.84
CA PHE A 76 -3.46 -15.80 -13.28
C PHE A 76 -2.25 -15.10 -12.65
N ASP A 77 -2.12 -15.25 -11.33
CA ASP A 77 -0.99 -14.77 -10.56
C ASP A 77 -0.08 -15.94 -10.21
N SER A 78 1.15 -15.89 -10.66
CA SER A 78 2.18 -16.92 -10.40
C SER A 78 2.84 -16.76 -9.03
N GLN A 79 2.37 -15.81 -8.21
CA GLN A 79 2.97 -15.52 -6.92
C GLN A 79 2.49 -16.46 -5.83
N ASP A 80 3.33 -16.66 -4.84
CA ASP A 80 2.89 -17.14 -3.55
C ASP A 80 2.02 -16.05 -2.90
N TRP A 81 0.70 -16.26 -2.96
CA TRP A 81 -0.31 -15.29 -2.52
C TRP A 81 -0.02 -14.74 -1.13
N LEU A 82 0.18 -15.61 -0.13
CA LEU A 82 0.37 -15.17 1.25
C LEU A 82 1.66 -14.39 1.47
N ASN A 83 2.73 -14.71 0.74
CA ASN A 83 3.98 -13.96 0.84
C ASN A 83 3.85 -12.58 0.23
N SER A 84 3.23 -12.47 -0.94
CA SER A 84 2.98 -11.18 -1.61
C SER A 84 2.05 -10.31 -0.79
N LEU A 85 0.95 -10.89 -0.29
CA LEU A 85 -0.01 -10.23 0.58
C LEU A 85 0.66 -9.74 1.87
N ALA A 86 1.50 -10.57 2.50
CA ALA A 86 2.21 -10.19 3.72
C ALA A 86 3.07 -8.94 3.52
N VAL A 87 3.80 -8.84 2.41
CA VAL A 87 4.63 -7.66 2.10
C VAL A 87 3.74 -6.44 1.83
N HIS A 88 2.66 -6.61 1.07
CA HIS A 88 1.71 -5.55 0.72
C HIS A 88 1.05 -4.96 1.97
N GLU A 89 0.43 -5.80 2.79
CA GLU A 89 -0.27 -5.37 3.99
C GLU A 89 0.68 -4.80 5.06
N LEU A 90 1.88 -5.37 5.18
CA LEU A 90 2.89 -4.79 6.07
C LEU A 90 3.27 -3.37 5.63
N ARG A 91 3.28 -3.09 4.32
CA ARG A 91 3.51 -1.73 3.83
C ARG A 91 2.42 -0.77 4.28
N HIS A 92 1.15 -1.18 4.28
CA HIS A 92 0.05 -0.38 4.81
C HIS A 92 0.20 -0.12 6.31
N VAL A 93 0.64 -1.10 7.10
CA VAL A 93 0.94 -0.89 8.52
C VAL A 93 1.99 0.20 8.70
N VAL A 94 3.07 0.18 7.92
CA VAL A 94 4.13 1.20 7.96
C VAL A 94 3.59 2.58 7.55
N GLN A 95 2.78 2.64 6.51
CA GLN A 95 2.16 3.89 6.03
C GLN A 95 1.26 4.50 7.11
N PHE A 96 0.39 3.72 7.72
CA PHE A 96 -0.50 4.19 8.79
C PHE A 96 0.30 4.67 10.00
N ASP A 97 1.30 3.91 10.43
CA ASP A 97 2.16 4.32 11.55
C ASP A 97 2.98 5.57 11.24
N LYS A 98 3.34 5.77 9.97
CA LYS A 98 4.01 6.98 9.52
C LYS A 98 3.13 8.21 9.70
N LEU A 99 1.87 8.12 9.35
CA LEU A 99 0.93 9.23 9.43
C LEU A 99 0.38 9.42 10.86
N SER A 100 0.03 8.36 11.57
CA SER A 100 -0.42 8.45 12.97
C SER A 100 0.68 8.96 13.93
N GLY A 101 1.95 8.78 13.57
CA GLY A 101 3.09 9.31 14.30
C GLY A 101 3.21 8.74 15.70
N ARG A 102 3.24 9.62 16.73
CA ARG A 102 3.34 9.22 18.14
C ARG A 102 2.07 8.61 18.71
N PHE A 103 0.95 8.84 18.06
CA PHE A 103 -0.37 8.32 18.48
C PHE A 103 -0.70 6.94 17.90
N SER A 104 0.19 6.37 17.09
CA SER A 104 0.07 5.00 16.60
C SER A 104 -0.09 4.03 17.78
N GLY A 105 -1.13 3.18 17.74
CA GLY A 105 -1.46 2.24 18.81
C GLY A 105 -2.27 2.81 19.97
N VAL A 106 -2.71 4.08 19.92
CA VAL A 106 -3.66 4.64 20.88
C VAL A 106 -5.06 4.52 20.30
N PRO A 107 -5.93 3.62 20.85
CA PRO A 107 -7.30 3.43 20.37
C PRO A 107 -8.05 4.77 20.29
N PHE A 108 -9.07 4.86 19.45
CA PHE A 108 -9.86 6.07 19.14
C PHE A 108 -9.06 7.18 18.44
N ILE A 109 -7.91 7.61 18.97
CA ILE A 109 -7.09 8.65 18.33
C ILE A 109 -6.55 8.14 17.00
N GLU A 110 -6.06 6.91 16.96
CA GLU A 110 -5.56 6.28 15.74
C GLU A 110 -6.67 6.11 14.70
N THR A 111 -7.87 5.68 15.13
CA THR A 111 -9.05 5.55 14.26
C THR A 111 -9.47 6.90 13.68
N TYR A 112 -9.54 7.93 14.51
CA TYR A 112 -9.93 9.27 14.09
C TYR A 112 -8.91 9.89 13.12
N LEU A 113 -7.63 9.79 13.46
CA LEU A 113 -6.55 10.25 12.56
C LEU A 113 -6.53 9.45 11.26
N GLY A 114 -6.76 8.13 11.33
CA GLY A 114 -6.85 7.29 10.14
C GLY A 114 -7.98 7.72 9.22
N ALA A 115 -9.15 8.04 9.75
CA ALA A 115 -10.27 8.54 8.95
C ALA A 115 -9.92 9.87 8.25
N ILE A 116 -9.34 10.84 8.96
CA ILE A 116 -8.93 12.12 8.40
C ILE A 116 -7.87 11.94 7.32
N LEU A 117 -6.86 11.13 7.60
CA LEU A 117 -5.74 10.94 6.68
C LEU A 117 -6.15 10.18 5.42
N ASN A 118 -7.13 9.28 5.51
CA ASN A 118 -7.73 8.64 4.34
C ASN A 118 -8.43 9.64 3.41
N LEU A 119 -8.97 10.74 3.96
CA LEU A 119 -9.55 11.82 3.14
C LEU A 119 -8.47 12.70 2.48
N GLU A 120 -7.29 12.81 3.08
CA GLU A 120 -6.22 13.67 2.59
C GLU A 120 -5.25 12.98 1.62
N VAL A 121 -5.09 11.66 1.76
CA VAL A 121 -4.18 10.86 0.94
C VAL A 121 -5.00 9.94 0.04
N PRO A 122 -4.99 10.16 -1.27
CA PRO A 122 -5.75 9.34 -2.22
C PRO A 122 -5.29 7.89 -2.23
N SER A 123 -6.23 6.96 -2.52
CA SER A 123 -5.95 5.51 -2.54
C SER A 123 -4.79 5.12 -3.45
N TRP A 124 -4.56 5.84 -4.55
CA TRP A 124 -3.43 5.55 -5.43
C TRP A 124 -2.06 5.69 -4.76
N VAL A 125 -1.93 6.54 -3.72
CA VAL A 125 -0.67 6.66 -2.96
C VAL A 125 -0.47 5.44 -2.09
N TRP A 126 -1.51 5.04 -1.37
CA TRP A 126 -1.49 3.89 -0.49
C TRP A 126 -1.16 2.62 -1.26
N GLU A 127 -1.98 2.33 -2.26
CA GLU A 127 -1.90 1.09 -3.03
C GLU A 127 -0.69 1.06 -3.97
N GLY A 128 -0.41 2.16 -4.63
CA GLY A 128 0.74 2.25 -5.53
C GLY A 128 2.07 2.11 -4.81
N ASP A 129 2.18 2.66 -3.61
CA ASP A 129 3.36 2.50 -2.77
C ASP A 129 3.50 1.06 -2.24
N ALA A 130 2.39 0.41 -1.88
CA ALA A 130 2.37 -0.97 -1.43
C ALA A 130 2.72 -1.95 -2.58
N VAL A 131 2.16 -1.74 -3.78
CA VAL A 131 2.57 -2.49 -4.99
C VAL A 131 4.04 -2.26 -5.31
N GLY A 132 4.53 -1.04 -5.13
CA GLY A 132 5.95 -0.73 -5.28
C GLY A 132 6.83 -1.52 -4.31
N ALA A 133 6.41 -1.65 -3.05
CA ALA A 133 7.12 -2.42 -2.03
C ALA A 133 7.11 -3.93 -2.33
N GLU A 134 5.94 -4.50 -2.63
CA GLU A 134 5.84 -5.93 -3.00
C GLU A 134 6.67 -6.24 -4.25
N THR A 135 6.65 -5.35 -5.25
CA THR A 135 7.44 -5.52 -6.49
C THR A 135 8.94 -5.47 -6.24
N ALA A 136 9.39 -4.59 -5.33
CA ALA A 136 10.81 -4.45 -5.02
C ALA A 136 11.35 -5.61 -4.14
N LEU A 137 10.51 -6.16 -3.25
CA LEU A 137 10.93 -7.09 -2.21
C LEU A 137 10.53 -8.56 -2.49
N THR A 138 9.78 -8.82 -3.56
CA THR A 138 9.46 -10.16 -4.04
C THR A 138 9.99 -10.39 -5.46
N THR A 139 10.13 -11.63 -5.86
CA THR A 139 10.59 -11.97 -7.23
C THR A 139 9.51 -11.73 -8.29
N THR A 140 8.26 -11.70 -7.90
CA THR A 140 7.08 -11.75 -8.79
C THR A 140 6.02 -10.67 -8.49
N GLY A 141 6.40 -9.55 -7.85
CA GLY A 141 5.45 -8.47 -7.50
C GLY A 141 4.63 -7.95 -8.69
N ARG A 142 3.37 -7.55 -8.42
CA ARG A 142 2.38 -7.15 -9.45
C ARG A 142 2.90 -6.14 -10.47
N GLY A 143 3.77 -5.24 -10.08
CA GLY A 143 4.38 -4.27 -11.00
C GLY A 143 5.27 -4.86 -12.10
N ARG A 144 5.56 -6.19 -12.05
CA ARG A 144 6.27 -6.92 -13.12
C ARG A 144 5.33 -7.67 -14.06
N LEU A 145 4.04 -7.75 -13.74
CA LEU A 145 3.08 -8.49 -14.54
C LEU A 145 2.63 -7.66 -15.74
N PRO A 146 2.72 -8.17 -16.97
CA PRO A 146 2.25 -7.45 -18.16
C PRO A 146 0.77 -7.08 -18.09
N SER A 147 -0.06 -7.91 -17.44
CA SER A 147 -1.48 -7.64 -17.23
C SER A 147 -1.73 -6.42 -16.36
N PHE A 148 -0.84 -6.15 -15.39
CA PHE A 148 -0.98 -5.03 -14.47
C PHE A 148 -0.81 -3.66 -15.17
N GLU A 149 0.05 -3.57 -16.18
CA GLU A 149 0.26 -2.35 -16.96
C GLU A 149 -0.61 -2.24 -18.21
N LEU A 150 -1.39 -3.29 -18.53
CA LEU A 150 -2.06 -3.46 -19.82
C LEU A 150 -2.87 -2.25 -20.24
N ALA A 151 -3.70 -1.69 -19.36
CA ALA A 151 -4.55 -0.54 -19.68
C ALA A 151 -3.72 0.71 -20.02
N PHE A 152 -2.65 0.99 -19.27
CA PHE A 152 -1.73 2.09 -19.58
C PHE A 152 -1.02 1.89 -20.91
N ARG A 153 -0.49 0.71 -21.13
CA ARG A 153 0.24 0.35 -22.34
C ARG A 153 -0.64 0.46 -23.58
N THR A 154 -1.84 -0.12 -23.51
CA THR A 154 -2.82 -0.07 -24.61
C THR A 154 -3.19 1.36 -24.95
N ASN A 155 -3.56 2.17 -23.95
CA ASN A 155 -3.92 3.56 -24.16
C ASN A 155 -2.78 4.36 -24.78
N THR A 156 -1.57 4.19 -24.27
CA THR A 156 -0.39 4.88 -24.78
C THR A 156 -0.10 4.52 -26.25
N LEU A 157 -0.13 3.23 -26.58
CA LEU A 157 0.11 2.76 -27.95
C LEU A 157 -0.99 3.20 -28.93
N SER A 158 -2.22 3.35 -28.43
CA SER A 158 -3.35 3.87 -29.21
C SER A 158 -3.42 5.40 -29.26
N GLY A 159 -2.46 6.10 -28.69
CA GLY A 159 -2.47 7.57 -28.61
C GLY A 159 -3.55 8.16 -27.70
N ILE A 160 -4.18 7.33 -26.87
CA ILE A 160 -5.26 7.75 -25.97
C ILE A 160 -4.65 8.29 -24.67
N ARG A 161 -5.03 9.51 -24.30
CA ARG A 161 -4.64 10.13 -23.04
C ARG A 161 -5.85 10.55 -22.24
N TYR A 162 -6.03 9.95 -21.09
CA TYR A 162 -7.07 10.34 -20.14
C TYR A 162 -6.51 11.26 -19.06
N SER A 163 -7.37 12.12 -18.51
CA SER A 163 -7.00 12.98 -17.40
C SER A 163 -6.68 12.17 -16.14
N TYR A 164 -5.90 12.76 -15.23
CA TYR A 164 -5.63 12.20 -13.90
C TYR A 164 -6.89 11.71 -13.20
N VAL A 165 -7.95 12.54 -13.18
CA VAL A 165 -9.20 12.20 -12.49
C VAL A 165 -9.86 10.96 -13.09
N LYS A 166 -9.89 10.85 -14.41
CA LYS A 166 -10.47 9.69 -15.10
C LYS A 166 -9.65 8.41 -14.86
N ASN A 167 -8.32 8.50 -14.91
CA ASN A 167 -7.45 7.36 -14.62
C ASN A 167 -7.55 6.92 -13.15
N TYR A 168 -7.81 7.85 -12.22
CA TYR A 168 -7.94 7.55 -10.79
C TYR A 168 -9.31 6.97 -10.42
N LEU A 169 -10.38 7.64 -10.85
CA LEU A 169 -11.74 7.23 -10.47
C LEU A 169 -12.31 6.11 -11.34
N GLY A 170 -11.67 5.81 -12.45
CA GLY A 170 -12.17 4.83 -13.40
C GLY A 170 -13.15 5.41 -14.41
N SER A 171 -13.64 4.56 -15.30
CA SER A 171 -14.67 4.88 -16.31
C SER A 171 -15.50 3.63 -16.60
N MET A 172 -16.81 3.79 -16.68
CA MET A 172 -17.70 2.69 -17.10
C MET A 172 -17.67 2.48 -18.62
N LYS A 173 -17.18 3.44 -19.39
CA LYS A 173 -17.14 3.41 -20.85
C LYS A 173 -15.77 3.06 -21.40
N ASP A 174 -14.73 3.56 -20.77
CA ASP A 174 -13.37 3.48 -21.30
C ASP A 174 -12.47 2.64 -20.40
N MET A 175 -11.53 1.92 -21.00
CA MET A 175 -10.54 1.17 -20.26
C MET A 175 -9.54 2.12 -19.60
N THR A 176 -9.63 2.25 -18.30
CA THR A 176 -8.71 3.04 -17.48
C THR A 176 -7.91 2.14 -16.55
N PRO A 177 -6.68 2.53 -16.16
CA PRO A 177 -5.83 1.66 -15.35
C PRO A 177 -6.35 1.40 -13.94
N GLY A 178 -7.18 2.31 -13.40
CA GLY A 178 -7.53 2.29 -11.98
C GLY A 178 -6.40 2.79 -11.08
N TYR A 179 -6.69 2.87 -9.79
CA TYR A 179 -5.78 3.52 -8.83
C TYR A 179 -4.54 2.67 -8.44
N TYR A 180 -4.57 1.36 -8.57
CA TYR A 180 -3.40 0.50 -8.30
C TYR A 180 -2.28 0.71 -9.33
N PRO A 181 -2.48 0.47 -10.64
CA PRO A 181 -1.45 0.73 -11.64
C PRO A 181 -1.08 2.22 -11.71
N LEU A 182 -2.07 3.12 -11.66
CA LEU A 182 -1.82 4.57 -11.63
C LEU A 182 -0.86 4.94 -10.50
N GLY A 183 -1.15 4.46 -9.30
CA GLY A 183 -0.36 4.73 -8.10
C GLY A 183 1.04 4.13 -8.18
N PHE A 184 1.15 2.91 -8.67
CA PHE A 184 2.44 2.26 -8.87
C PHE A 184 3.35 3.08 -9.78
N PHE A 185 2.87 3.51 -10.94
CA PHE A 185 3.66 4.31 -11.86
C PHE A 185 3.98 5.69 -11.31
N MET A 186 3.04 6.37 -10.68
CA MET A 186 3.27 7.69 -10.08
C MET A 186 4.26 7.64 -8.91
N THR A 187 4.15 6.66 -8.01
CA THR A 187 5.07 6.51 -6.88
C THR A 187 6.45 6.04 -7.32
N THR A 188 6.52 5.19 -8.34
CA THR A 188 7.79 4.76 -8.94
C THR A 188 8.49 5.92 -9.64
N LYS A 189 7.75 6.74 -10.41
CA LYS A 189 8.27 7.98 -11.02
C LYS A 189 8.83 8.92 -9.94
N LEU A 190 8.09 9.14 -8.86
CA LEU A 190 8.58 9.97 -7.75
C LEU A 190 9.90 9.44 -7.18
N ARG A 191 10.00 8.14 -6.94
CA ARG A 191 11.22 7.53 -6.39
C ARG A 191 12.39 7.57 -7.36
N ARG A 192 12.13 7.34 -8.64
CA ARG A 192 13.17 7.40 -9.70
C ARG A 192 13.73 8.81 -9.84
N ASP A 193 12.87 9.81 -9.86
CA ASP A 193 13.25 11.18 -10.20
C ASP A 193 13.76 11.96 -8.96
N TYR A 194 13.33 11.60 -7.73
CA TYR A 194 13.63 12.33 -6.49
C TYR A 194 14.22 11.47 -5.35
N GLY A 195 14.50 10.20 -5.63
CA GLY A 195 15.07 9.27 -4.64
C GLY A 195 14.04 8.53 -3.80
N THR A 196 14.50 7.44 -3.18
CA THR A 196 13.65 6.48 -2.45
C THR A 196 12.91 7.07 -1.26
N GLY A 197 13.45 8.12 -0.62
CA GLY A 197 12.86 8.81 0.54
C GLY A 197 11.83 9.88 0.21
N ILE A 198 11.50 10.12 -1.06
CA ILE A 198 10.59 11.21 -1.44
C ILE A 198 9.20 11.08 -0.80
N LEU A 199 8.65 9.87 -0.75
CA LEU A 199 7.35 9.64 -0.12
C LEU A 199 7.39 9.87 1.39
N ASP A 200 8.51 9.58 2.06
CA ASP A 200 8.71 9.93 3.46
C ASP A 200 8.59 11.44 3.69
N SER A 201 9.24 12.22 2.86
CA SER A 201 9.20 13.69 2.91
C SER A 201 7.80 14.24 2.67
N ILE A 202 7.11 13.74 1.64
CA ILE A 202 5.75 14.13 1.29
C ILE A 202 4.79 13.78 2.43
N MET A 203 4.78 12.53 2.91
CA MET A 203 3.90 12.08 3.99
C MET A 203 4.18 12.81 5.32
N THR A 204 5.44 13.10 5.62
CA THR A 204 5.81 13.90 6.79
C THR A 204 5.23 15.31 6.71
N HIS A 205 5.21 15.91 5.53
CA HIS A 205 4.62 17.23 5.34
C HIS A 205 3.09 17.20 5.38
N VAL A 206 2.46 16.17 4.81
CA VAL A 206 1.00 15.94 4.91
C VAL A 206 0.60 15.89 6.39
N LYS A 207 1.26 15.05 7.18
CA LYS A 207 0.99 14.88 8.59
C LYS A 207 1.17 16.16 9.43
N LYS A 208 2.10 17.03 9.06
CA LYS A 208 2.32 18.30 9.75
C LYS A 208 1.24 19.34 9.50
N ASN A 209 0.42 19.15 8.48
CA ASN A 209 -0.60 20.10 8.05
C ASN A 209 -1.96 19.42 7.87
N PRO A 210 -2.50 18.73 8.91
CA PRO A 210 -3.79 18.07 8.82
C PRO A 210 -4.87 19.09 8.49
N PHE A 211 -5.90 18.65 7.79
CA PHE A 211 -7.05 19.48 7.33
C PHE A 211 -6.74 20.51 6.24
N ARG A 212 -5.54 20.52 5.69
CA ARG A 212 -5.19 21.44 4.62
C ARG A 212 -5.79 20.97 3.29
N PRO A 213 -6.63 21.75 2.62
CA PRO A 213 -7.20 21.38 1.32
C PRO A 213 -6.11 21.03 0.30
N TYR A 214 -6.30 19.93 -0.44
CA TYR A 214 -5.33 19.43 -1.42
C TYR A 214 -3.93 19.16 -0.82
N ASN A 215 -3.87 18.71 0.43
CA ASN A 215 -2.65 18.59 1.21
C ASN A 215 -1.57 17.77 0.50
N LEU A 216 -1.91 16.57 -0.02
CA LEU A 216 -0.96 15.75 -0.77
C LEU A 216 -0.40 16.47 -2.01
N SER A 217 -1.27 17.09 -2.80
CA SER A 217 -0.88 17.79 -4.03
C SER A 217 0.07 18.97 -3.74
N ARG A 218 -0.21 19.71 -2.67
CA ARG A 218 0.65 20.81 -2.21
C ARG A 218 1.96 20.30 -1.63
N SER A 219 1.92 19.17 -0.91
CA SER A 219 3.12 18.53 -0.36
C SER A 219 4.01 17.98 -1.49
N SER A 220 3.43 17.34 -2.49
CA SER A 220 4.15 16.95 -3.71
C SER A 220 4.82 18.14 -4.36
N LYS A 221 4.07 19.22 -4.64
CA LYS A 221 4.60 20.43 -5.28
C LYS A 221 5.76 21.07 -4.50
N LYS A 222 5.73 20.99 -3.18
CA LYS A 222 6.83 21.52 -2.34
C LYS A 222 8.16 20.83 -2.61
N TYR A 223 8.16 19.51 -2.76
CA TYR A 223 9.39 18.72 -2.90
C TYR A 223 9.77 18.42 -4.34
N THR A 224 8.80 18.38 -5.25
CA THR A 224 9.03 17.97 -6.64
C THR A 224 8.77 19.07 -7.67
N LYS A 225 8.25 20.22 -7.23
CA LYS A 225 7.74 21.32 -8.07
C LYS A 225 6.50 20.95 -8.89
N MET A 226 6.02 19.70 -8.80
CA MET A 226 4.86 19.18 -9.51
C MET A 226 3.71 18.91 -8.55
N ASN A 227 2.52 19.37 -8.87
CA ASN A 227 1.29 18.93 -8.23
C ASN A 227 0.89 17.53 -8.75
N THR A 228 -0.16 16.93 -8.17
CA THR A 228 -0.58 15.57 -8.52
C THR A 228 -0.96 15.40 -10.00
N ARG A 229 -1.59 16.40 -10.62
CA ARG A 229 -1.92 16.36 -12.06
C ARG A 229 -0.67 16.43 -12.92
N GLN A 230 0.22 17.38 -12.62
CA GLN A 230 1.50 17.53 -13.32
C GLN A 230 2.42 16.30 -13.16
N LEU A 231 2.31 15.59 -12.04
CA LEU A 231 3.03 14.35 -11.85
C LEU A 231 2.49 13.22 -12.73
N HIS A 232 1.16 13.20 -12.95
CA HIS A 232 0.47 12.25 -13.82
C HIS A 232 0.78 12.51 -15.30
N ASP A 233 0.76 13.75 -15.75
CA ASP A 233 0.99 14.18 -17.14
C ASP A 233 2.48 14.08 -17.52
#